data_3d66d884ca014f2daa0c695d19236791
#
_entry.id   3d66d884ca014f2daa0c695d19236791
#
_cell.length_a   1.000
_cell.length_b   1.000
_cell.length_c   1.000
_cell.angle_alpha   90.00
_cell.angle_beta   90.00
_cell.angle_gamma   90.00
#
_symmetry.space_group_name_H-M   'P 1'
#
loop_
_entity.id
_entity.type
_entity.pdbx_description
1 polymer ?
#
loop_
_entity_poly.entity_id
_entity_poly.type
_entity_poly.pdbx_seq_one_letter_code
_entity_poly.pdbx_strand_id
1 'polypeptide(L)'
;MELTKFDIQYASIRRAIIEQRFAHLNEMQREAVLQTEGPLLILAGAGSGKTTVLIQRIINILRFGRGAQCEYAPANATPDDLRFLLDYLNDPKPECEHRAEWLCAVEPARPWEVIAITFTNKAARELKERLVRAVGEQDADAIWAYTFHTACLRILRRDIERLGYDKSFTIYDEDDKKRVMVDILRSLKLDEKVFDARAVMNTISRAKDNLISPKAYAAEVKDDYYKGKIAEIYTLYQKALKNANALDFDDIIFKTVQLLRQNED
;
A
#
# COMPACT_ATOMS: atom_id res chain seq x y z
N MET A 1 -9.66 -20.86 -24.64
CA MET A 1 -10.44 -20.34 -25.80
C MET A 1 -9.41 -19.91 -26.82
N GLU A 2 -9.53 -20.34 -28.07
CA GLU A 2 -8.58 -19.93 -29.12
C GLU A 2 -8.83 -18.48 -29.52
N LEU A 3 -7.75 -17.71 -29.73
CA LEU A 3 -7.82 -16.32 -30.18
C LEU A 3 -8.30 -16.27 -31.63
N THR A 4 -9.30 -15.42 -31.89
CA THR A 4 -9.78 -15.15 -33.26
C THR A 4 -8.85 -14.12 -33.94
N LYS A 5 -8.96 -14.02 -35.29
CA LYS A 5 -8.26 -12.93 -36.02
C LYS A 5 -8.70 -11.54 -35.52
N PHE A 6 -9.96 -11.40 -35.16
CA PHE A 6 -10.51 -10.16 -34.62
C PHE A 6 -9.86 -9.81 -33.26
N ASP A 7 -9.72 -10.78 -32.35
CA ASP A 7 -9.05 -10.58 -31.05
C ASP A 7 -7.62 -10.09 -31.24
N ILE A 8 -6.87 -10.76 -32.11
CA ILE A 8 -5.45 -10.42 -32.37
C ILE A 8 -5.33 -8.98 -32.92
N GLN A 9 -6.17 -8.61 -33.88
CA GLN A 9 -6.15 -7.26 -34.44
C GLN A 9 -6.56 -6.21 -33.41
N TYR A 10 -7.63 -6.47 -32.66
CA TYR A 10 -8.12 -5.56 -31.63
C TYR A 10 -7.08 -5.34 -30.54
N ALA A 11 -6.51 -6.41 -30.01
CA ALA A 11 -5.48 -6.35 -28.96
C ALA A 11 -4.23 -5.59 -29.44
N SER A 12 -3.81 -5.81 -30.70
CA SER A 12 -2.66 -5.11 -31.27
C SER A 12 -2.88 -3.60 -31.39
N ILE A 13 -4.05 -3.19 -31.90
CA ILE A 13 -4.39 -1.75 -32.05
C ILE A 13 -4.59 -1.11 -30.68
N ARG A 14 -5.32 -1.75 -29.78
CA ARG A 14 -5.49 -1.29 -28.40
C ARG A 14 -4.15 -1.06 -27.71
N ARG A 15 -3.24 -2.03 -27.79
CA ARG A 15 -1.91 -1.92 -27.22
C ARG A 15 -1.13 -0.74 -27.82
N ALA A 16 -1.16 -0.57 -29.13
CA ALA A 16 -0.49 0.54 -29.82
C ALA A 16 -1.02 1.91 -29.35
N ILE A 17 -2.35 2.05 -29.16
CA ILE A 17 -2.97 3.29 -28.64
C ILE A 17 -2.48 3.57 -27.20
N ILE A 18 -2.49 2.55 -26.35
CA ILE A 18 -2.02 2.70 -24.95
C ILE A 18 -0.52 3.04 -24.93
N GLU A 19 0.31 2.37 -25.74
CA GLU A 19 1.74 2.67 -25.85
C GLU A 19 2.00 4.10 -26.33
N GLN A 20 1.22 4.59 -27.30
CA GLN A 20 1.30 5.96 -27.81
C GLN A 20 0.99 6.99 -26.73
N ARG A 21 0.05 6.71 -25.82
CA ARG A 21 -0.26 7.59 -24.67
C ARG A 21 0.94 7.81 -23.76
N PHE A 22 1.82 6.83 -23.64
CA PHE A 22 3.02 6.85 -22.81
C PHE A 22 4.31 7.01 -23.64
N ALA A 23 4.23 7.48 -24.88
CA ALA A 23 5.38 7.66 -25.78
C ALA A 23 6.42 8.67 -25.27
N HIS A 24 6.00 9.59 -24.39
CA HIS A 24 6.90 10.56 -23.74
C HIS A 24 7.85 9.93 -22.71
N LEU A 25 7.64 8.67 -22.32
CA LEU A 25 8.50 7.91 -21.42
C LEU A 25 9.59 7.19 -22.23
N ASN A 26 10.74 6.98 -21.59
CA ASN A 26 11.73 6.08 -22.20
C ASN A 26 11.24 4.63 -22.15
N GLU A 27 11.92 3.76 -22.90
CA GLU A 27 11.51 2.37 -23.09
C GLU A 27 11.28 1.62 -21.77
N MET A 28 12.27 1.66 -20.85
CA MET A 28 12.18 0.98 -19.55
C MET A 28 11.08 1.55 -18.65
N GLN A 29 10.87 2.87 -18.67
CA GLN A 29 9.79 3.51 -17.92
C GLN A 29 8.44 3.12 -18.48
N ARG A 30 8.29 3.08 -19.82
CA ARG A 30 7.05 2.69 -20.50
C ARG A 30 6.73 1.21 -20.25
N GLU A 31 7.72 0.33 -20.33
CA GLU A 31 7.53 -1.09 -19.99
C GLU A 31 7.00 -1.23 -18.55
N ALA A 32 7.62 -0.55 -17.58
CA ALA A 32 7.17 -0.57 -16.19
C ALA A 32 5.75 -0.01 -15.99
N VAL A 33 5.33 0.97 -16.79
CA VAL A 33 3.96 1.53 -16.75
C VAL A 33 2.95 0.57 -17.35
N LEU A 34 3.29 -0.13 -18.42
CA LEU A 34 2.39 -1.04 -19.13
C LEU A 34 2.21 -2.39 -18.44
N GLN A 35 3.19 -2.83 -17.65
CA GLN A 35 3.11 -4.06 -16.86
C GLN A 35 2.17 -3.84 -15.65
N THR A 36 0.86 -4.07 -15.80
CA THR A 36 -0.13 -3.84 -14.73
C THR A 36 -0.36 -5.05 -13.85
N GLU A 37 -0.18 -6.24 -14.38
CA GLU A 37 -0.44 -7.51 -13.69
C GLU A 37 0.80 -8.06 -12.97
N GLY A 38 0.55 -8.67 -11.81
CA GLY A 38 1.56 -9.33 -11.00
C GLY A 38 2.52 -8.40 -10.26
N PRO A 39 3.40 -8.95 -9.40
CA PRO A 39 4.39 -8.17 -8.68
C PRO A 39 5.48 -7.65 -9.61
N LEU A 40 5.78 -6.35 -9.50
CA LEU A 40 6.83 -5.69 -10.28
C LEU A 40 7.79 -4.96 -9.35
N LEU A 41 9.09 -5.27 -9.44
CA LEU A 41 10.16 -4.56 -8.78
C LEU A 41 10.89 -3.66 -9.78
N ILE A 42 10.93 -2.35 -9.51
CA ILE A 42 11.63 -1.36 -10.35
C ILE A 42 12.89 -0.90 -9.61
N LEU A 43 14.06 -1.28 -10.12
CA LEU A 43 15.35 -0.84 -9.61
C LEU A 43 15.77 0.43 -10.37
N ALA A 44 15.87 1.55 -9.65
CA ALA A 44 16.11 2.85 -10.28
C ALA A 44 16.91 3.78 -9.37
N GLY A 45 17.94 4.42 -9.90
CA GLY A 45 18.79 5.38 -9.19
C GLY A 45 18.09 6.71 -8.85
N ALA A 46 18.77 7.59 -8.15
CA ALA A 46 18.29 8.95 -7.91
C ALA A 46 18.14 9.71 -9.25
N GLY A 47 17.06 10.47 -9.42
CA GLY A 47 16.81 11.24 -10.65
C GLY A 47 16.29 10.43 -11.85
N SER A 48 16.14 9.11 -11.76
CA SER A 48 15.67 8.24 -12.86
C SER A 48 14.18 8.38 -13.21
N GLY A 49 13.43 9.25 -12.52
CA GLY A 49 12.00 9.44 -12.77
C GLY A 49 11.08 8.43 -12.08
N LYS A 50 11.52 7.74 -11.00
CA LYS A 50 10.68 6.77 -10.25
C LYS A 50 9.27 7.27 -9.94
N THR A 51 9.15 8.51 -9.44
CA THR A 51 7.85 9.09 -9.11
C THR A 51 7.00 9.30 -10.37
N THR A 52 7.62 9.67 -11.49
CA THR A 52 6.93 9.79 -12.78
C THR A 52 6.37 8.45 -13.22
N VAL A 53 7.18 7.39 -13.17
CA VAL A 53 6.74 6.02 -13.50
C VAL A 53 5.58 5.59 -12.61
N LEU A 54 5.68 5.84 -11.29
CA LEU A 54 4.61 5.50 -10.35
C LEU A 54 3.29 6.20 -10.72
N ILE A 55 3.33 7.50 -11.00
CA ILE A 55 2.13 8.26 -11.37
C ILE A 55 1.57 7.79 -12.71
N GLN A 56 2.40 7.62 -13.73
CA GLN A 56 1.96 7.15 -15.05
C GLN A 56 1.40 5.72 -14.97
N ARG A 57 1.95 4.86 -14.11
CA ARG A 57 1.41 3.53 -13.85
C ARG A 57 0.02 3.60 -13.19
N ILE A 58 -0.18 4.49 -12.21
CA ILE A 58 -1.49 4.71 -11.60
C ILE A 58 -2.49 5.19 -12.65
N ILE A 59 -2.12 6.16 -13.50
CA ILE A 59 -2.96 6.63 -14.60
C ILE A 59 -3.33 5.48 -15.54
N ASN A 60 -2.36 4.64 -15.91
CA ASN A 60 -2.60 3.49 -16.76
C ASN A 60 -3.61 2.51 -16.14
N ILE A 61 -3.44 2.19 -14.85
CA ILE A 61 -4.33 1.29 -14.11
C ILE A 61 -5.75 1.85 -14.02
N LEU A 62 -5.90 3.15 -13.78
CA LEU A 62 -7.21 3.80 -13.68
C LEU A 62 -7.93 3.96 -15.02
N ARG A 63 -7.19 4.19 -16.11
CA ARG A 63 -7.80 4.45 -17.44
C ARG A 63 -7.96 3.19 -18.25
N PHE A 64 -6.97 2.31 -18.23
CA PHE A 64 -6.90 1.16 -19.14
C PHE A 64 -6.89 -0.19 -18.41
N GLY A 65 -6.65 -0.22 -17.10
CA GLY A 65 -6.54 -1.47 -16.35
C GLY A 65 -5.46 -2.38 -16.93
N ARG A 66 -5.85 -3.59 -17.33
CA ARG A 66 -4.98 -4.55 -18.01
C ARG A 66 -5.05 -4.50 -19.53
N GLY A 67 -5.58 -3.39 -20.09
CA GLY A 67 -5.81 -3.24 -21.52
C GLY A 67 -4.59 -3.51 -22.41
N ALA A 68 -3.38 -3.08 -21.97
CA ALA A 68 -2.15 -3.31 -22.72
C ALA A 68 -1.72 -4.79 -22.78
N GLN A 69 -2.15 -5.62 -21.82
CA GLN A 69 -1.76 -7.03 -21.68
C GLN A 69 -2.88 -8.01 -22.09
N CYS A 70 -4.10 -7.54 -22.22
CA CYS A 70 -5.23 -8.39 -22.61
C CYS A 70 -5.16 -8.75 -24.10
N GLU A 71 -5.29 -10.02 -24.41
CA GLU A 71 -5.20 -10.55 -25.78
C GLU A 71 -6.56 -10.66 -26.48
N TYR A 72 -7.67 -10.52 -25.75
CA TYR A 72 -9.03 -10.67 -26.27
C TYR A 72 -9.68 -9.30 -26.51
N ALA A 73 -10.49 -9.20 -27.55
CA ALA A 73 -11.42 -8.09 -27.74
C ALA A 73 -12.52 -8.15 -26.66
N PRO A 74 -13.13 -7.02 -26.27
CA PRO A 74 -14.34 -7.03 -25.45
C PRO A 74 -15.44 -7.85 -26.12
N ALA A 75 -16.24 -8.60 -25.33
CA ALA A 75 -17.28 -9.49 -25.87
C ALA A 75 -18.34 -8.78 -26.76
N ASN A 76 -18.52 -7.47 -26.53
CA ASN A 76 -19.44 -6.62 -27.27
C ASN A 76 -18.74 -5.75 -28.34
N ALA A 77 -17.44 -5.95 -28.57
CA ALA A 77 -16.71 -5.19 -29.58
C ALA A 77 -17.19 -5.53 -31.01
N THR A 78 -17.31 -4.50 -31.81
CA THR A 78 -17.80 -4.60 -33.21
C THR A 78 -16.66 -4.30 -34.18
N PRO A 79 -16.82 -4.71 -35.47
CA PRO A 79 -15.89 -4.29 -36.52
C PRO A 79 -15.81 -2.77 -36.73
N ASP A 80 -16.88 -2.03 -36.41
CA ASP A 80 -16.86 -0.56 -36.44
C ASP A 80 -16.05 0.04 -35.31
N ASP A 81 -16.05 -0.58 -34.13
CA ASP A 81 -15.14 -0.17 -33.02
C ASP A 81 -13.68 -0.40 -33.40
N LEU A 82 -13.37 -1.53 -34.02
CA LEU A 82 -12.02 -1.81 -34.50
C LEU A 82 -11.57 -0.80 -35.55
N ARG A 83 -12.43 -0.42 -36.49
CA ARG A 83 -12.16 0.62 -37.47
C ARG A 83 -11.94 1.96 -36.82
N PHE A 84 -12.81 2.34 -35.88
CA PHE A 84 -12.68 3.57 -35.12
C PHE A 84 -11.32 3.64 -34.38
N LEU A 85 -10.90 2.56 -33.71
CA LEU A 85 -9.60 2.52 -33.02
C LEU A 85 -8.42 2.63 -34.00
N LEU A 86 -8.53 2.01 -35.18
CA LEU A 86 -7.52 2.12 -36.23
C LEU A 86 -7.39 3.58 -36.75
N ASP A 87 -8.53 4.22 -37.02
CA ASP A 87 -8.57 5.61 -37.44
C ASP A 87 -8.00 6.54 -36.37
N TYR A 88 -8.36 6.32 -35.09
CA TYR A 88 -7.84 7.08 -33.97
C TYR A 88 -6.33 6.89 -33.77
N LEU A 89 -5.80 5.67 -33.95
CA LEU A 89 -4.35 5.42 -33.85
C LEU A 89 -3.57 6.21 -34.89
N ASN A 90 -4.11 6.36 -36.10
CA ASN A 90 -3.46 7.07 -37.20
C ASN A 90 -3.63 8.60 -37.12
N ASP A 91 -4.77 9.08 -36.61
CA ASP A 91 -5.10 10.51 -36.50
C ASP A 91 -5.85 10.75 -35.16
N PRO A 92 -5.12 10.86 -34.03
CA PRO A 92 -5.71 11.02 -32.72
C PRO A 92 -6.34 12.41 -32.54
N LYS A 93 -7.66 12.45 -32.55
CA LYS A 93 -8.45 13.67 -32.36
C LYS A 93 -8.91 13.79 -30.91
N PRO A 94 -8.77 14.98 -30.26
CA PRO A 94 -9.15 15.18 -28.86
C PRO A 94 -10.61 14.80 -28.57
N GLU A 95 -11.54 15.08 -29.46
CA GLU A 95 -12.96 14.74 -29.33
C GLU A 95 -13.23 13.22 -29.32
N CYS A 96 -12.32 12.42 -29.87
CA CYS A 96 -12.40 10.96 -29.92
C CYS A 96 -11.69 10.27 -28.76
N GLU A 97 -10.91 11.01 -27.98
CA GLU A 97 -10.04 10.46 -26.90
C GLU A 97 -10.83 9.63 -25.89
N HIS A 98 -11.91 10.17 -25.36
CA HIS A 98 -12.72 9.47 -24.34
C HIS A 98 -13.31 8.13 -24.86
N ARG A 99 -13.79 8.10 -26.10
CA ARG A 99 -14.28 6.85 -26.71
C ARG A 99 -13.16 5.85 -26.93
N ALA A 100 -11.99 6.31 -27.40
CA ALA A 100 -10.84 5.45 -27.60
C ALA A 100 -10.33 4.88 -26.25
N GLU A 101 -10.24 5.68 -25.20
CA GLU A 101 -9.90 5.23 -23.86
C GLU A 101 -10.89 4.17 -23.35
N TRP A 102 -12.20 4.41 -23.51
CA TRP A 102 -13.23 3.46 -23.09
C TRP A 102 -13.13 2.12 -23.83
N LEU A 103 -12.91 2.13 -25.15
CA LEU A 103 -12.74 0.92 -25.96
C LEU A 103 -11.44 0.18 -25.65
N CYS A 104 -10.40 0.89 -25.18
CA CYS A 104 -9.12 0.31 -24.80
C CYS A 104 -9.09 -0.21 -23.36
N ALA A 105 -10.04 0.18 -22.51
CA ALA A 105 -10.09 -0.21 -21.12
C ALA A 105 -10.49 -1.67 -20.92
N VAL A 106 -9.76 -2.37 -20.05
CA VAL A 106 -10.08 -3.75 -19.63
C VAL A 106 -9.93 -3.79 -18.11
N GLU A 107 -11.05 -3.90 -17.41
CA GLU A 107 -11.11 -3.94 -15.95
C GLU A 107 -10.26 -2.82 -15.28
N PRO A 108 -10.52 -1.54 -15.60
CA PRO A 108 -9.81 -0.44 -15.00
C PRO A 108 -10.12 -0.39 -13.50
N ALA A 109 -9.09 -0.18 -12.68
CA ALA A 109 -9.28 -0.04 -11.24
C ALA A 109 -10.01 1.27 -10.92
N ARG A 110 -10.82 1.23 -9.88
CA ARG A 110 -11.43 2.45 -9.32
C ARG A 110 -10.43 3.19 -8.44
N PRO A 111 -10.48 4.51 -8.33
CA PRO A 111 -9.52 5.28 -7.54
C PRO A 111 -9.34 4.77 -6.10
N TRP A 112 -10.41 4.36 -5.42
CA TRP A 112 -10.38 3.83 -4.04
C TRP A 112 -9.81 2.42 -3.91
N GLU A 113 -9.58 1.71 -5.02
CA GLU A 113 -8.93 0.41 -5.05
C GLU A 113 -7.39 0.53 -5.17
N VAL A 114 -6.88 1.77 -5.32
CA VAL A 114 -5.45 2.03 -5.47
C VAL A 114 -4.86 2.52 -4.16
N ILE A 115 -3.82 1.82 -3.69
CA ILE A 115 -3.00 2.23 -2.53
C ILE A 115 -1.59 2.57 -3.03
N ALA A 116 -1.17 3.82 -2.82
CA ALA A 116 0.16 4.33 -3.16
C ALA A 116 0.90 4.75 -1.89
N ILE A 117 1.87 3.96 -1.46
CA ILE A 117 2.52 4.13 -0.16
C ILE A 117 3.91 4.74 -0.32
N THR A 118 4.25 5.67 0.57
CA THR A 118 5.57 6.31 0.69
C THR A 118 6.11 6.19 2.10
N PHE A 119 7.41 6.49 2.28
CA PHE A 119 8.03 6.45 3.62
C PHE A 119 7.86 7.76 4.42
N THR A 120 7.67 8.89 3.76
CA THR A 120 7.62 10.20 4.44
C THR A 120 6.35 10.97 4.11
N ASN A 121 5.86 11.75 5.07
CA ASN A 121 4.71 12.64 4.86
C ASN A 121 4.94 13.66 3.74
N LYS A 122 6.20 14.13 3.56
CA LYS A 122 6.56 15.03 2.46
C LYS A 122 6.36 14.34 1.10
N ALA A 123 6.87 13.10 0.96
CA ALA A 123 6.71 12.35 -0.28
C ALA A 123 5.25 11.97 -0.56
N ALA A 124 4.46 11.65 0.48
CA ALA A 124 3.04 11.38 0.34
C ALA A 124 2.27 12.62 -0.16
N ARG A 125 2.57 13.79 0.38
CA ARG A 125 1.99 15.07 -0.06
C ARG A 125 2.36 15.39 -1.51
N GLU A 126 3.65 15.30 -1.86
CA GLU A 126 4.12 15.51 -3.23
C GLU A 126 3.46 14.56 -4.23
N LEU A 127 3.33 13.27 -3.85
CA LEU A 127 2.63 12.29 -4.66
C LEU A 127 1.16 12.69 -4.88
N LYS A 128 0.48 13.09 -3.81
CA LYS A 128 -0.93 13.54 -3.86
C LYS A 128 -1.11 14.75 -4.79
N GLU A 129 -0.26 15.78 -4.66
CA GLU A 129 -0.30 16.97 -5.53
C GLU A 129 -0.10 16.63 -7.01
N ARG A 130 0.78 15.67 -7.31
CA ARG A 130 0.99 15.19 -8.68
C ARG A 130 -0.19 14.38 -9.20
N LEU A 131 -0.82 13.57 -8.36
CA LEU A 131 -2.04 12.83 -8.71
C LEU A 131 -3.19 13.79 -9.01
N VAL A 132 -3.40 14.84 -8.20
CA VAL A 132 -4.42 15.87 -8.46
C VAL A 132 -4.26 16.48 -9.86
N ARG A 133 -3.02 16.80 -10.25
CA ARG A 133 -2.75 17.35 -11.60
C ARG A 133 -2.99 16.34 -12.72
N ALA A 134 -2.86 15.06 -12.45
CA ALA A 134 -2.90 14.00 -13.45
C ALA A 134 -4.30 13.42 -13.67
N VAL A 135 -5.08 13.25 -12.59
CA VAL A 135 -6.39 12.57 -12.63
C VAL A 135 -7.54 13.44 -12.10
N GLY A 136 -7.25 14.66 -11.65
CA GLY A 136 -8.23 15.56 -11.03
C GLY A 136 -8.36 15.36 -9.52
N GLU A 137 -8.99 16.31 -8.84
CA GLU A 137 -9.09 16.35 -7.38
C GLU A 137 -9.92 15.18 -6.84
N GLN A 138 -11.08 14.92 -7.46
CA GLN A 138 -12.02 13.90 -7.00
C GLN A 138 -11.38 12.50 -7.01
N ASP A 139 -10.76 12.09 -8.10
CA ASP A 139 -10.13 10.77 -8.21
C ASP A 139 -8.87 10.69 -7.34
N ALA A 140 -8.05 11.74 -7.35
CA ALA A 140 -6.87 11.80 -6.50
C ALA A 140 -7.24 11.68 -5.01
N ASP A 141 -8.36 12.25 -4.55
CA ASP A 141 -8.81 12.15 -3.16
C ASP A 141 -9.27 10.75 -2.77
N ALA A 142 -9.80 10.01 -3.70
CA ALA A 142 -10.19 8.63 -3.50
C ALA A 142 -8.99 7.65 -3.45
N ILE A 143 -7.86 7.99 -4.10
CA ILE A 143 -6.63 7.20 -4.05
C ILE A 143 -6.00 7.28 -2.67
N TRP A 144 -5.63 6.15 -2.08
CA TRP A 144 -4.92 6.08 -0.80
C TRP A 144 -3.43 6.40 -0.97
N ALA A 145 -3.09 7.68 -1.14
CA ALA A 145 -1.71 8.17 -1.24
C ALA A 145 -1.19 8.61 0.14
N TYR A 146 -0.58 7.69 0.90
CA TYR A 146 -0.21 7.88 2.30
C TYR A 146 1.16 7.28 2.65
N THR A 147 1.63 7.54 3.87
CA THR A 147 2.70 6.73 4.49
C THR A 147 2.14 5.40 4.99
N PHE A 148 3.01 4.41 5.22
CA PHE A 148 2.63 3.12 5.81
C PHE A 148 1.80 3.31 7.09
N HIS A 149 2.30 4.12 8.03
CA HIS A 149 1.61 4.36 9.30
C HIS A 149 0.24 5.02 9.11
N THR A 150 0.13 6.01 8.22
CA THR A 150 -1.14 6.67 7.96
C THR A 150 -2.16 5.70 7.32
N ALA A 151 -1.74 4.88 6.38
CA ALA A 151 -2.60 3.87 5.75
C ALA A 151 -3.08 2.83 6.79
N CYS A 152 -2.14 2.28 7.59
CA CYS A 152 -2.44 1.35 8.68
C CYS A 152 -3.39 1.97 9.71
N LEU A 153 -3.15 3.22 10.12
CA LEU A 153 -4.00 3.91 11.07
C LEU A 153 -5.44 4.07 10.56
N ARG A 154 -5.64 4.35 9.28
CA ARG A 154 -6.98 4.42 8.68
C ARG A 154 -7.70 3.07 8.73
N ILE A 155 -6.99 1.98 8.43
CA ILE A 155 -7.53 0.62 8.55
C ILE A 155 -7.93 0.34 10.00
N LEU A 156 -7.05 0.60 10.95
CA LEU A 156 -7.33 0.38 12.37
C LEU A 156 -8.51 1.24 12.87
N ARG A 157 -8.61 2.52 12.49
CA ARG A 157 -9.76 3.37 12.86
C ARG A 157 -11.09 2.81 12.37
N ARG A 158 -11.10 2.05 11.29
CA ARG A 158 -12.30 1.40 10.76
C ARG A 158 -12.64 0.10 11.48
N ASP A 159 -11.65 -0.79 11.68
CA ASP A 159 -11.90 -2.20 11.98
C ASP A 159 -11.24 -2.72 13.26
N ILE A 160 -10.58 -1.89 14.09
CA ILE A 160 -9.80 -2.32 15.26
C ILE A 160 -10.65 -3.01 16.34
N GLU A 161 -11.97 -2.81 16.34
CA GLU A 161 -12.89 -3.48 17.26
C GLU A 161 -12.80 -5.01 17.16
N ARG A 162 -12.44 -5.54 15.99
CA ARG A 162 -12.17 -6.98 15.79
C ARG A 162 -10.98 -7.49 16.62
N LEU A 163 -10.09 -6.60 17.07
CA LEU A 163 -8.98 -6.89 17.99
C LEU A 163 -9.32 -6.57 19.45
N GLY A 164 -10.57 -6.15 19.73
CA GLY A 164 -11.06 -5.82 21.06
C GLY A 164 -10.55 -4.49 21.61
N TYR A 165 -10.28 -3.51 20.75
CA TYR A 165 -10.05 -2.12 21.08
C TYR A 165 -11.26 -1.28 20.69
N ASP A 166 -11.39 -0.08 21.27
CA ASP A 166 -12.34 0.94 20.84
C ASP A 166 -11.72 1.77 19.70
N LYS A 167 -12.56 2.21 18.74
CA LYS A 167 -12.12 3.07 17.62
C LYS A 167 -11.53 4.40 18.05
N SER A 168 -11.89 4.87 19.24
CA SER A 168 -11.35 6.10 19.86
C SER A 168 -9.96 5.94 20.48
N PHE A 169 -9.26 4.85 20.20
CA PHE A 169 -7.94 4.57 20.77
C PHE A 169 -6.96 5.74 20.63
N THR A 170 -6.09 5.88 21.63
CA THR A 170 -5.01 6.89 21.66
C THR A 170 -3.71 6.31 21.13
N ILE A 171 -2.86 7.13 20.52
CA ILE A 171 -1.51 6.76 20.15
C ILE A 171 -0.56 7.36 21.20
N TYR A 172 0.18 6.49 21.88
CA TYR A 172 1.17 6.88 22.88
C TYR A 172 2.45 7.35 22.20
N ASP A 173 2.97 8.49 22.66
CA ASP A 173 4.27 8.98 22.27
C ASP A 173 5.40 8.31 23.08
N GLU A 174 6.64 8.73 22.86
CA GLU A 174 7.81 8.16 23.56
C GLU A 174 7.79 8.41 25.07
N ASP A 175 7.24 9.54 25.52
CA ASP A 175 7.14 9.86 26.95
C ASP A 175 6.06 9.02 27.63
N ASP A 176 4.92 8.82 26.97
CA ASP A 176 3.85 7.94 27.45
C ASP A 176 4.32 6.49 27.54
N LYS A 177 4.99 5.98 26.50
CA LYS A 177 5.61 4.64 26.47
C LYS A 177 6.58 4.46 27.65
N LYS A 178 7.44 5.47 27.87
CA LYS A 178 8.44 5.44 28.94
C LYS A 178 7.80 5.41 30.33
N ARG A 179 6.74 6.19 30.57
CA ARG A 179 5.98 6.17 31.83
C ARG A 179 5.44 4.78 32.13
N VAL A 180 4.74 4.19 31.17
CA VAL A 180 4.19 2.82 31.32
C VAL A 180 5.31 1.81 31.58
N MET A 181 6.44 1.92 30.89
CA MET A 181 7.58 1.02 31.07
C MET A 181 8.17 1.12 32.47
N VAL A 182 8.42 2.34 32.96
CA VAL A 182 8.95 2.58 34.31
C VAL A 182 7.99 2.03 35.37
N ASP A 183 6.69 2.22 35.23
CA ASP A 183 5.70 1.70 36.16
C ASP A 183 5.70 0.16 36.20
N ILE A 184 5.85 -0.49 35.06
CA ILE A 184 5.97 -1.96 34.97
C ILE A 184 7.26 -2.44 35.66
N LEU A 185 8.41 -1.83 35.37
CA LEU A 185 9.68 -2.21 35.98
C LEU A 185 9.65 -2.08 37.51
N ARG A 186 9.06 -1.00 38.02
CA ARG A 186 8.83 -0.81 39.46
C ARG A 186 7.90 -1.85 40.06
N SER A 187 6.80 -2.17 39.37
CA SER A 187 5.84 -3.19 39.85
C SER A 187 6.47 -4.59 39.98
N LEU A 188 7.40 -4.90 39.07
CA LEU A 188 8.16 -6.14 39.08
C LEU A 188 9.38 -6.11 40.02
N LYS A 189 9.65 -4.97 40.68
CA LYS A 189 10.82 -4.74 41.55
C LYS A 189 12.15 -5.09 40.87
N LEU A 190 12.25 -4.76 39.57
CA LEU A 190 13.47 -5.00 38.79
C LEU A 190 14.47 -3.86 38.97
N ASP A 191 15.77 -4.21 39.00
CA ASP A 191 16.86 -3.23 39.09
C ASP A 191 16.96 -2.44 37.79
N GLU A 192 16.76 -1.12 37.84
CA GLU A 192 16.85 -0.21 36.70
C GLU A 192 18.24 -0.20 36.03
N LYS A 193 19.30 -0.59 36.74
CA LYS A 193 20.64 -0.73 36.16
C LYS A 193 20.79 -1.96 35.26
N VAL A 194 20.01 -3.01 35.54
CA VAL A 194 20.00 -4.24 34.78
C VAL A 194 18.94 -4.18 33.68
N PHE A 195 17.76 -3.63 34.00
CA PHE A 195 16.63 -3.49 33.08
C PHE A 195 16.38 -2.01 32.76
N ASP A 196 17.29 -1.43 31.98
CA ASP A 196 17.12 -0.05 31.49
C ASP A 196 15.85 0.07 30.62
N ALA A 197 14.98 1.00 31.00
CA ALA A 197 13.67 1.16 30.34
C ALA A 197 13.79 1.36 28.83
N ARG A 198 14.80 2.12 28.38
CA ARG A 198 15.01 2.39 26.95
C ARG A 198 15.51 1.14 26.22
N ALA A 199 16.41 0.38 26.81
CA ALA A 199 16.92 -0.87 26.27
C ALA A 199 15.81 -1.92 26.12
N VAL A 200 14.95 -2.04 27.15
CA VAL A 200 13.78 -2.94 27.12
C VAL A 200 12.79 -2.49 26.05
N MET A 201 12.44 -1.21 25.97
CA MET A 201 11.57 -0.65 24.94
C MET A 201 12.10 -0.94 23.52
N ASN A 202 13.39 -0.72 23.28
CA ASN A 202 14.02 -1.03 22.00
C ASN A 202 13.95 -2.52 21.64
N THR A 203 14.06 -3.40 22.64
CA THR A 203 13.92 -4.85 22.41
C THR A 203 12.50 -5.22 22.05
N ILE A 204 11.49 -4.63 22.69
CA ILE A 204 10.08 -4.83 22.37
C ILE A 204 9.76 -4.26 20.99
N SER A 205 10.27 -3.06 20.65
CA SER A 205 10.11 -2.45 19.33
C SER A 205 10.63 -3.38 18.22
N ARG A 206 11.86 -3.91 18.37
CA ARG A 206 12.41 -4.88 17.42
C ARG A 206 11.58 -6.17 17.32
N ALA A 207 11.00 -6.64 18.42
CA ALA A 207 10.10 -7.79 18.37
C ALA A 207 8.84 -7.48 17.55
N LYS A 208 8.24 -6.29 17.74
CA LYS A 208 7.09 -5.82 16.95
C LYS A 208 7.45 -5.65 15.48
N ASP A 209 8.59 -5.07 15.14
CA ASP A 209 9.10 -4.93 13.78
C ASP A 209 9.21 -6.28 13.04
N ASN A 210 9.59 -7.33 13.79
CA ASN A 210 9.65 -8.70 13.28
C ASN A 210 8.31 -9.46 13.41
N LEU A 211 7.22 -8.78 13.75
CA LEU A 211 5.89 -9.36 13.95
C LEU A 211 5.86 -10.46 15.03
N ILE A 212 6.76 -10.39 16.01
CA ILE A 212 6.84 -11.35 17.13
C ILE A 212 5.92 -10.84 18.26
N SER A 213 4.87 -11.60 18.54
CA SER A 213 3.94 -11.31 19.64
C SER A 213 4.57 -11.59 21.01
N PRO A 214 4.05 -11.04 22.14
CA PRO A 214 4.52 -11.37 23.48
C PRO A 214 4.57 -12.86 23.74
N LYS A 215 3.55 -13.60 23.30
CA LYS A 215 3.47 -15.06 23.45
C LYS A 215 4.56 -15.79 22.63
N ALA A 216 4.79 -15.35 21.39
CA ALA A 216 5.83 -15.93 20.54
C ALA A 216 7.21 -15.63 21.11
N TYR A 217 7.47 -14.39 21.53
CA TYR A 217 8.73 -13.99 22.18
C TYR A 217 9.01 -14.83 23.44
N ALA A 218 8.01 -15.01 24.31
CA ALA A 218 8.14 -15.86 25.49
C ALA A 218 8.48 -17.33 25.17
N ALA A 219 7.98 -17.84 24.05
CA ALA A 219 8.26 -19.21 23.63
C ALA A 219 9.69 -19.41 23.10
N GLU A 220 10.28 -18.36 22.50
CA GLU A 220 11.64 -18.38 21.95
C GLU A 220 12.73 -18.26 23.02
N VAL A 221 12.44 -17.64 24.19
CA VAL A 221 13.45 -17.24 25.17
C VAL A 221 13.41 -18.04 26.49
N LYS A 222 12.88 -19.26 26.46
CA LYS A 222 12.58 -20.08 27.66
C LYS A 222 13.78 -20.30 28.59
N ASP A 223 14.99 -20.36 28.07
CA ASP A 223 16.20 -20.73 28.81
C ASP A 223 17.08 -19.52 29.21
N ASP A 224 16.65 -18.30 28.91
CA ASP A 224 17.37 -17.06 29.18
C ASP A 224 16.61 -16.23 30.23
N TYR A 225 17.14 -16.12 31.45
CA TYR A 225 16.49 -15.37 32.51
C TYR A 225 16.21 -13.91 32.14
N TYR A 226 17.20 -13.20 31.55
CA TYR A 226 17.06 -11.79 31.18
C TYR A 226 16.00 -11.59 30.09
N LYS A 227 16.07 -12.38 29.03
CA LYS A 227 15.08 -12.34 27.97
C LYS A 227 13.71 -12.84 28.43
N GLY A 228 13.66 -13.81 29.34
CA GLY A 228 12.43 -14.26 29.99
C GLY A 228 11.73 -13.15 30.77
N LYS A 229 12.53 -12.30 31.48
CA LYS A 229 11.98 -11.10 32.13
C LYS A 229 11.49 -10.07 31.12
N ILE A 230 12.17 -9.86 30.00
CA ILE A 230 11.67 -8.99 28.91
C ILE A 230 10.36 -9.54 28.35
N ALA A 231 10.18 -10.85 28.20
CA ALA A 231 8.93 -11.46 27.76
C ALA A 231 7.76 -11.16 28.72
N GLU A 232 8.01 -11.22 30.04
CA GLU A 232 7.06 -10.84 31.07
C GLU A 232 6.69 -9.37 30.96
N ILE A 233 7.71 -8.48 30.87
CA ILE A 233 7.52 -7.04 30.70
C ILE A 233 6.73 -6.74 29.42
N TYR A 234 7.06 -7.37 28.30
CA TYR A 234 6.36 -7.19 27.02
C TYR A 234 4.87 -7.56 27.13
N THR A 235 4.57 -8.66 27.83
CA THR A 235 3.19 -9.09 28.08
C THR A 235 2.43 -8.05 28.91
N LEU A 236 3.04 -7.55 30.00
CA LEU A 236 2.43 -6.52 30.84
C LEU A 236 2.28 -5.20 30.11
N TYR A 237 3.25 -4.81 29.29
CA TYR A 237 3.21 -3.61 28.46
C TYR A 237 2.05 -3.63 27.48
N GLN A 238 1.89 -4.71 26.72
CA GLN A 238 0.76 -4.84 25.80
C GLN A 238 -0.60 -4.89 26.51
N LYS A 239 -0.65 -5.48 27.72
CA LYS A 239 -1.85 -5.48 28.56
C LYS A 239 -2.17 -4.07 29.06
N ALA A 240 -1.17 -3.31 29.47
CA ALA A 240 -1.34 -1.92 29.91
C ALA A 240 -1.87 -1.03 28.78
N LEU A 241 -1.27 -1.11 27.58
CA LEU A 241 -1.75 -0.39 26.41
C LEU A 241 -3.21 -0.76 26.08
N LYS A 242 -3.53 -2.05 26.07
CA LYS A 242 -4.88 -2.51 25.77
C LYS A 242 -5.90 -2.00 26.80
N ASN A 243 -5.58 -2.05 28.08
CA ASN A 243 -6.46 -1.56 29.15
C ASN A 243 -6.70 -0.04 29.05
N ALA A 244 -5.72 0.71 28.58
CA ALA A 244 -5.81 2.15 28.34
C ALA A 244 -6.47 2.49 26.98
N ASN A 245 -6.92 1.51 26.22
CA ASN A 245 -7.34 1.67 24.82
C ASN A 245 -6.31 2.49 24.04
N ALA A 246 -5.04 2.12 24.12
CA ALA A 246 -3.92 2.81 23.51
C ALA A 246 -3.08 1.87 22.63
N LEU A 247 -2.44 2.43 21.64
CA LEU A 247 -1.42 1.81 20.80
C LEU A 247 -0.15 2.64 20.89
N ASP A 248 1.02 2.04 20.80
CA ASP A 248 2.23 2.78 20.48
C ASP A 248 2.44 2.86 18.95
N PHE A 249 3.51 3.53 18.53
CA PHE A 249 3.78 3.75 17.12
C PHE A 249 4.08 2.43 16.38
N ASP A 250 4.76 1.48 17.02
CA ASP A 250 5.06 0.17 16.46
C ASP A 250 3.79 -0.68 16.33
N ASP A 251 2.85 -0.53 17.27
CA ASP A 251 1.56 -1.23 17.23
C ASP A 251 0.71 -0.86 16.00
N ILE A 252 0.89 0.32 15.42
CA ILE A 252 0.10 0.73 14.25
C ILE A 252 0.27 -0.28 13.12
N ILE A 253 1.50 -0.64 12.78
CA ILE A 253 1.78 -1.65 11.74
C ILE A 253 1.50 -3.05 12.26
N PHE A 254 2.00 -3.38 13.47
CA PHE A 254 1.85 -4.70 14.08
C PHE A 254 0.38 -5.14 14.18
N LYS A 255 -0.50 -4.25 14.69
CA LYS A 255 -1.93 -4.54 14.85
C LYS A 255 -2.67 -4.56 13.52
N THR A 256 -2.26 -3.77 12.54
CA THR A 256 -2.82 -3.86 11.19
C THR A 256 -2.53 -5.21 10.56
N VAL A 257 -1.28 -5.70 10.64
CA VAL A 257 -0.93 -7.03 10.14
C VAL A 257 -1.69 -8.11 10.90
N GLN A 258 -1.83 -7.97 12.22
CA GLN A 258 -2.61 -8.90 13.04
C GLN A 258 -4.08 -8.92 12.61
N LEU A 259 -4.68 -7.76 12.38
CA LEU A 259 -6.06 -7.60 11.95
C LEU A 259 -6.30 -8.29 10.60
N LEU A 260 -5.46 -8.01 9.61
CA LEU A 260 -5.58 -8.57 8.26
C LEU A 260 -5.37 -10.10 8.23
N ARG A 261 -4.44 -10.62 9.04
CA ARG A 261 -4.20 -12.08 9.14
C ARG A 261 -5.32 -12.85 9.84
N GLN A 262 -6.06 -12.20 10.74
CA GLN A 262 -7.15 -12.84 11.50
C GLN A 262 -8.51 -12.70 10.82
N ASN A 263 -8.63 -11.85 9.81
CA ASN A 263 -9.87 -11.54 9.12
C ASN A 263 -9.56 -11.45 7.61
N GLU A 264 -9.69 -12.56 6.91
CA GLU A 264 -9.40 -12.68 5.47
C GLU A 264 -10.55 -12.19 4.58
N ASP A 265 -11.66 -11.70 5.17
CA ASP A 265 -12.87 -11.26 4.46
C ASP A 265 -12.73 -9.86 3.83
#